data_c9f6171a4fc80dbeb1ab37d957e579ab
#
_entry.id   c9f6171a4fc80dbeb1ab37d957e579ab
#
_cell.length_a   1.000
_cell.length_b   1.000
_cell.length_c   1.000
_cell.angle_alpha   90.00
_cell.angle_beta   90.00
_cell.angle_gamma   90.00
#
_symmetry.space_group_name_H-M   'P 1'
#
loop_
_entity.id
_entity.type
_entity.pdbx_description
1 polymer ?
#
loop_
_entity_poly.entity_id
_entity_poly.type
_entity_poly.pdbx_seq_one_letter_code
_entity_poly.pdbx_strand_id
1 'polypeptide(L)'
;MRLSFRENEVLGFVRVAMDEPMDYASSGVDIDLEAKAVASLIGSLASSSRAPGEIGAPVHLPGGFGGIVEFGDSCLVLATDGVGSKLQIASSVGQLGGVGFDCVAMNVNDLICVGAEPIAFVDYIAVPEANPLVHASLGKSLSHACNTARVTLAGGETATLPGIVKELDLSGTALGWFPKGGGITGESIEEGDVLIGLPSSGIHSNGFTLVRAVIERSGCSLEDACPFDPSHDSREISRFSEIEGGITLAEVILNPTRIYVDPVVELVMESRTEGGVLSPGCIKAIAHITGGGLSNLLRLHNTLGWDIGMPLAPQPEFEWISEIGSVSSLEMHRTFNMGMGMVVAVSEVFADSTERWLSERLPGSRIVGRVVDNGGKVTHSDPEVVFSHY
;
A
#
# COMPACT_ATOMS: atom_id res chain seq x y z
N MET A 1 -21.30 -57.65 4.63
CA MET A 1 -20.27 -57.13 3.71
C MET A 1 -20.29 -55.64 3.84
N ARG A 2 -19.35 -55.08 4.66
CA ARG A 2 -19.34 -53.68 5.13
C ARG A 2 -18.62 -52.80 4.13
N LEU A 3 -19.24 -51.69 3.79
CA LEU A 3 -18.72 -50.57 3.03
C LEU A 3 -17.52 -49.92 3.76
N SER A 4 -16.31 -50.07 3.21
CA SER A 4 -15.08 -49.43 3.73
C SER A 4 -14.30 -48.71 2.62
N PHE A 5 -14.99 -48.16 1.63
CA PHE A 5 -14.34 -47.53 0.47
C PHE A 5 -14.57 -46.01 0.31
N ARG A 6 -15.26 -45.34 1.25
CA ARG A 6 -15.54 -43.90 1.12
C ARG A 6 -14.67 -42.94 1.98
N GLU A 7 -14.07 -43.43 3.06
CA GLU A 7 -13.26 -42.55 3.92
C GLU A 7 -11.89 -42.21 3.36
N ASN A 8 -11.27 -43.12 2.62
CA ASN A 8 -9.95 -42.88 2.04
C ASN A 8 -9.96 -41.98 0.77
N GLU A 9 -11.05 -41.99 0.01
CA GLU A 9 -11.18 -41.06 -1.14
C GLU A 9 -11.49 -39.64 -0.69
N VAL A 10 -12.30 -39.45 0.34
CA VAL A 10 -12.60 -38.11 0.89
C VAL A 10 -11.36 -37.51 1.56
N LEU A 11 -10.56 -38.29 2.28
CA LEU A 11 -9.30 -37.86 2.86
C LEU A 11 -8.22 -37.56 1.80
N GLY A 12 -8.23 -38.28 0.67
CA GLY A 12 -7.37 -38.01 -0.47
C GLY A 12 -7.74 -36.72 -1.21
N PHE A 13 -9.02 -36.46 -1.42
CA PHE A 13 -9.52 -35.22 -2.04
C PHE A 13 -9.28 -34.00 -1.14
N VAL A 14 -9.49 -34.12 0.17
CA VAL A 14 -9.22 -33.04 1.13
C VAL A 14 -7.72 -32.74 1.23
N ARG A 15 -6.84 -33.77 1.17
CA ARG A 15 -5.41 -33.56 1.16
C ARG A 15 -4.88 -32.93 -0.14
N VAL A 16 -5.40 -33.34 -1.30
CA VAL A 16 -5.01 -32.75 -2.60
C VAL A 16 -5.46 -31.30 -2.69
N ALA A 17 -6.63 -30.93 -2.15
CA ALA A 17 -7.09 -29.55 -2.10
C ALA A 17 -6.28 -28.64 -1.13
N MET A 18 -5.58 -29.25 -0.14
CA MET A 18 -4.72 -28.50 0.79
C MET A 18 -3.31 -28.23 0.25
N ASP A 19 -2.85 -28.94 -0.79
CA ASP A 19 -1.49 -28.83 -1.33
C ASP A 19 -1.41 -27.99 -2.63
N GLU A 20 -2.52 -27.51 -3.17
CA GLU A 20 -2.46 -26.63 -4.35
C GLU A 20 -1.98 -25.21 -3.96
N PRO A 21 -0.98 -24.67 -4.67
CA PRO A 21 -0.52 -23.30 -4.47
C PRO A 21 -1.66 -22.30 -4.67
N MET A 22 -1.73 -21.30 -3.82
CA MET A 22 -2.66 -20.18 -3.96
C MET A 22 -1.98 -19.01 -4.63
N ASP A 23 -2.74 -18.25 -5.41
CA ASP A 23 -2.35 -16.96 -5.96
C ASP A 23 -3.49 -15.93 -5.82
N TYR A 24 -3.19 -14.68 -6.12
CA TYR A 24 -4.17 -13.60 -5.98
C TYR A 24 -5.32 -13.73 -6.98
N ALA A 25 -5.02 -14.20 -8.19
CA ALA A 25 -6.03 -14.40 -9.25
C ALA A 25 -7.04 -15.50 -8.89
N SER A 26 -6.57 -16.65 -8.41
CA SER A 26 -7.45 -17.75 -7.96
C SER A 26 -8.28 -17.37 -6.74
N SER A 27 -7.81 -16.40 -5.94
CA SER A 27 -8.54 -15.84 -4.80
C SER A 27 -9.58 -14.77 -5.21
N GLY A 28 -9.67 -14.40 -6.49
CA GLY A 28 -10.72 -13.56 -7.05
C GLY A 28 -10.30 -12.19 -7.56
N VAL A 29 -9.00 -11.84 -7.55
CA VAL A 29 -8.48 -10.58 -8.10
C VAL A 29 -7.36 -10.87 -9.10
N ASP A 30 -7.66 -10.69 -10.38
CA ASP A 30 -6.70 -10.82 -11.49
C ASP A 30 -6.14 -9.44 -11.86
N ILE A 31 -4.91 -9.15 -11.39
CA ILE A 31 -4.23 -7.85 -11.61
C ILE A 31 -4.06 -7.57 -13.11
N ASP A 32 -3.76 -8.59 -13.93
CA ASP A 32 -3.54 -8.41 -15.36
C ASP A 32 -4.85 -8.09 -16.12
N LEU A 33 -5.96 -8.68 -15.68
CA LEU A 33 -7.28 -8.37 -16.23
C LEU A 33 -7.73 -6.97 -15.80
N GLU A 34 -7.51 -6.60 -14.54
CA GLU A 34 -7.82 -5.28 -14.01
C GLU A 34 -7.02 -4.19 -14.74
N ALA A 35 -5.72 -4.38 -14.95
CA ALA A 35 -4.89 -3.46 -15.73
C ALA A 35 -5.43 -3.24 -17.16
N LYS A 36 -5.90 -4.30 -17.83
CA LYS A 36 -6.52 -4.19 -19.17
C LYS A 36 -7.84 -3.41 -19.13
N ALA A 37 -8.66 -3.63 -18.10
CA ALA A 37 -9.93 -2.90 -17.93
C ALA A 37 -9.68 -1.40 -17.69
N VAL A 38 -8.71 -1.06 -16.82
CA VAL A 38 -8.29 0.31 -16.56
C VAL A 38 -7.71 0.98 -17.81
N ALA A 39 -6.86 0.29 -18.59
CA ALA A 39 -6.33 0.80 -19.85
C ALA A 39 -7.45 1.12 -20.85
N SER A 40 -8.50 0.28 -20.93
CA SER A 40 -9.68 0.51 -21.77
C SER A 40 -10.48 1.73 -21.32
N LEU A 41 -10.63 1.93 -20.02
CA LEU A 41 -11.28 3.10 -19.44
C LEU A 41 -10.49 4.37 -19.79
N ILE A 42 -9.19 4.40 -19.51
CA ILE A 42 -8.30 5.55 -19.79
C ILE A 42 -8.33 5.91 -21.28
N GLY A 43 -8.26 4.93 -22.18
CA GLY A 43 -8.34 5.14 -23.63
C GLY A 43 -9.65 5.82 -24.08
N SER A 44 -10.72 5.71 -23.27
CA SER A 44 -12.02 6.34 -23.55
C SER A 44 -12.13 7.77 -22.99
N LEU A 45 -11.22 8.20 -22.13
CA LEU A 45 -11.28 9.49 -21.43
C LEU A 45 -10.52 10.63 -22.13
N ALA A 46 -9.93 10.40 -23.30
CA ALA A 46 -8.96 11.27 -23.99
C ALA A 46 -9.41 12.71 -24.34
N SER A 47 -10.64 13.13 -24.02
CA SER A 47 -11.17 14.44 -24.46
C SER A 47 -11.62 15.39 -23.34
N SER A 48 -11.40 15.08 -22.07
CA SER A 48 -11.91 15.89 -20.95
C SER A 48 -10.84 16.70 -20.22
N SER A 49 -9.89 17.30 -20.94
CA SER A 49 -8.83 18.11 -20.35
C SER A 49 -8.92 19.59 -20.76
N ARG A 50 -8.53 20.47 -19.85
CA ARG A 50 -8.35 21.90 -20.14
C ARG A 50 -7.09 22.14 -20.96
N ALA A 51 -7.03 23.29 -21.64
CA ALA A 51 -5.86 23.64 -22.44
C ALA A 51 -4.64 23.93 -21.56
N PRO A 52 -3.41 23.65 -22.04
CA PRO A 52 -2.18 24.00 -21.34
C PRO A 52 -2.13 25.47 -20.92
N GLY A 53 -1.74 25.75 -19.67
CA GLY A 53 -1.69 27.10 -19.09
C GLY A 53 -2.99 27.59 -18.44
N GLU A 54 -4.09 26.85 -18.59
CA GLU A 54 -5.32 27.15 -17.85
C GLU A 54 -5.30 26.51 -16.45
N ILE A 55 -5.96 27.13 -15.47
CA ILE A 55 -6.19 26.48 -14.18
C ILE A 55 -6.96 25.17 -14.41
N GLY A 56 -6.43 24.08 -13.89
CA GLY A 56 -6.98 22.72 -14.08
C GLY A 56 -6.47 22.02 -15.34
N ALA A 57 -5.50 22.60 -16.08
CA ALA A 57 -4.79 21.88 -17.14
C ALA A 57 -4.02 20.69 -16.56
N PRO A 58 -4.06 19.51 -17.22
CA PRO A 58 -3.36 18.34 -16.71
C PRO A 58 -1.85 18.52 -16.80
N VAL A 59 -1.16 18.08 -15.74
CA VAL A 59 0.29 17.93 -15.70
C VAL A 59 0.63 16.45 -15.82
N HIS A 60 1.29 16.06 -16.90
CA HIS A 60 1.73 14.69 -17.10
C HIS A 60 3.05 14.47 -16.35
N LEU A 61 3.03 13.60 -15.35
CA LEU A 61 4.24 13.10 -14.71
C LEU A 61 4.36 11.60 -15.01
N PRO A 62 5.57 11.10 -15.31
CA PRO A 62 5.85 9.68 -15.30
C PRO A 62 5.53 9.07 -13.94
N GLY A 63 5.07 7.82 -13.92
CA GLY A 63 4.85 7.08 -12.68
C GLY A 63 3.44 7.13 -12.08
N GLY A 64 2.60 8.10 -12.40
CA GLY A 64 1.14 8.08 -12.21
C GLY A 64 0.60 7.71 -10.81
N PHE A 65 1.18 8.22 -9.72
CA PHE A 65 0.63 8.04 -8.37
C PHE A 65 -0.48 9.05 -8.01
N GLY A 66 -0.92 9.90 -8.93
CA GLY A 66 -2.02 10.85 -8.69
C GLY A 66 -2.33 11.66 -9.95
N GLY A 67 -3.55 12.16 -10.03
CA GLY A 67 -3.96 13.12 -11.05
C GLY A 67 -3.47 14.51 -10.68
N ILE A 68 -2.67 15.15 -11.57
CA ILE A 68 -2.06 16.45 -11.31
C ILE A 68 -2.61 17.50 -12.26
N VAL A 69 -2.96 18.67 -11.71
CA VAL A 69 -3.48 19.81 -12.51
C VAL A 69 -2.79 21.10 -12.11
N GLU A 70 -2.63 22.01 -13.08
CA GLU A 70 -2.10 23.36 -12.85
C GLU A 70 -3.06 24.20 -12.02
N PHE A 71 -2.53 24.98 -11.06
CA PHE A 71 -3.26 25.94 -10.24
C PHE A 71 -2.41 27.18 -9.94
N GLY A 72 -2.34 28.10 -10.90
CA GLY A 72 -1.49 29.30 -10.79
C GLY A 72 0.00 28.94 -10.68
N ASP A 73 0.67 29.37 -9.61
CA ASP A 73 2.07 29.07 -9.31
C ASP A 73 2.26 27.73 -8.56
N SER A 74 1.21 26.92 -8.51
CA SER A 74 1.19 25.62 -7.84
C SER A 74 0.61 24.55 -8.75
N CYS A 75 0.75 23.29 -8.33
CA CYS A 75 0.02 22.16 -8.86
C CYS A 75 -0.83 21.57 -7.74
N LEU A 76 -2.04 21.15 -8.07
CA LEU A 76 -2.90 20.34 -7.20
C LEU A 76 -2.80 18.88 -7.61
N VAL A 77 -2.82 18.00 -6.61
CA VAL A 77 -2.73 16.55 -6.80
C VAL A 77 -3.92 15.90 -6.15
N LEU A 78 -4.54 14.96 -6.84
CA LEU A 78 -5.68 14.18 -6.39
C LEU A 78 -5.34 12.71 -6.47
N ALA A 79 -5.59 11.98 -5.38
CA ALA A 79 -5.58 10.52 -5.35
C ALA A 79 -6.89 10.04 -4.77
N THR A 80 -7.41 8.93 -5.30
CA THR A 80 -8.62 8.28 -4.79
C THR A 80 -8.39 6.78 -4.70
N ASP A 81 -8.70 6.21 -3.53
CA ASP A 81 -8.55 4.79 -3.26
C ASP A 81 -9.52 4.34 -2.17
N GLY A 82 -9.76 3.03 -2.09
CA GLY A 82 -10.61 2.38 -1.09
C GLY A 82 -9.83 1.46 -0.17
N VAL A 83 -10.49 1.03 0.92
CA VAL A 83 -9.91 0.04 1.85
C VAL A 83 -9.93 -1.36 1.26
N GLY A 84 -10.92 -1.65 0.41
CA GLY A 84 -11.05 -2.95 -0.24
C GLY A 84 -11.47 -4.08 0.70
N SER A 85 -11.09 -5.31 0.36
CA SER A 85 -11.56 -6.54 1.02
C SER A 85 -11.08 -6.72 2.48
N LYS A 86 -10.17 -5.87 2.98
CA LYS A 86 -9.82 -5.76 4.41
C LYS A 86 -11.06 -5.44 5.25
N LEU A 87 -11.99 -4.64 4.71
CA LEU A 87 -13.26 -4.30 5.38
C LEU A 87 -14.09 -5.52 5.74
N GLN A 88 -14.02 -6.59 4.96
CA GLN A 88 -14.79 -7.80 5.23
C GLN A 88 -14.30 -8.49 6.51
N ILE A 89 -12.98 -8.56 6.70
CA ILE A 89 -12.39 -9.07 7.95
C ILE A 89 -12.73 -8.14 9.11
N ALA A 90 -12.50 -6.83 8.96
CA ALA A 90 -12.77 -5.84 10.00
C ALA A 90 -14.24 -5.85 10.45
N SER A 91 -15.18 -5.96 9.50
CA SER A 91 -16.61 -6.04 9.77
C SER A 91 -17.01 -7.34 10.47
N SER A 92 -16.43 -8.49 10.07
CA SER A 92 -16.77 -9.79 10.64
C SER A 92 -16.43 -9.91 12.12
N VAL A 93 -15.37 -9.22 12.58
CA VAL A 93 -14.95 -9.18 13.98
C VAL A 93 -15.31 -7.89 14.70
N GLY A 94 -16.00 -6.96 14.03
CA GLY A 94 -16.40 -5.66 14.62
C GLY A 94 -15.25 -4.70 14.92
N GLN A 95 -14.05 -4.89 14.32
CA GLN A 95 -12.86 -4.08 14.56
C GLN A 95 -12.66 -3.02 13.47
N LEU A 96 -13.44 -1.96 13.51
CA LEU A 96 -13.40 -0.87 12.52
C LEU A 96 -12.44 0.29 12.88
N GLY A 97 -11.76 0.21 14.02
CA GLY A 97 -10.90 1.31 14.53
C GLY A 97 -9.68 1.62 13.65
N GLY A 98 -9.20 0.67 12.86
CA GLY A 98 -8.05 0.82 11.96
C GLY A 98 -8.40 1.22 10.52
N VAL A 99 -9.64 0.96 10.06
CA VAL A 99 -9.97 1.08 8.63
C VAL A 99 -9.97 2.53 8.10
N GLY A 100 -10.18 3.52 8.97
CA GLY A 100 -10.03 4.92 8.59
C GLY A 100 -8.57 5.30 8.31
N PHE A 101 -7.61 4.69 9.05
CA PHE A 101 -6.19 4.83 8.75
C PHE A 101 -5.86 4.20 7.40
N ASP A 102 -6.39 3.01 7.12
CA ASP A 102 -6.21 2.36 5.83
C ASP A 102 -6.71 3.25 4.70
N CYS A 103 -7.92 3.79 4.81
CA CYS A 103 -8.52 4.66 3.81
C CYS A 103 -7.71 5.94 3.58
N VAL A 104 -7.32 6.64 4.64
CA VAL A 104 -6.54 7.88 4.53
C VAL A 104 -5.13 7.59 4.00
N ALA A 105 -4.46 6.56 4.53
CA ALA A 105 -3.08 6.22 4.16
C ALA A 105 -2.94 5.87 2.69
N MET A 106 -3.84 5.05 2.12
CA MET A 106 -3.79 4.66 0.70
C MET A 106 -3.82 5.90 -0.21
N ASN A 107 -4.56 6.92 0.18
CA ASN A 107 -4.67 8.16 -0.59
C ASN A 107 -3.50 9.14 -0.35
N VAL A 108 -3.18 9.45 0.90
CA VAL A 108 -2.16 10.47 1.20
C VAL A 108 -0.74 9.99 0.90
N ASN A 109 -0.46 8.70 1.04
CA ASN A 109 0.84 8.13 0.68
C ASN A 109 1.11 8.22 -0.81
N ASP A 110 0.08 8.12 -1.66
CA ASP A 110 0.23 8.32 -3.10
C ASP A 110 0.53 9.78 -3.46
N LEU A 111 -0.09 10.75 -2.74
CA LEU A 111 0.21 12.16 -2.96
C LEU A 111 1.67 12.50 -2.68
N ILE A 112 2.23 11.97 -1.60
CA ILE A 112 3.63 12.24 -1.24
C ILE A 112 4.63 11.59 -2.20
N CYS A 113 4.24 10.57 -2.96
CA CYS A 113 5.08 9.96 -4.00
C CYS A 113 5.45 10.94 -5.11
N VAL A 114 4.60 11.90 -5.41
CA VAL A 114 4.90 12.96 -6.39
C VAL A 114 5.40 14.25 -5.72
N GLY A 115 5.75 14.18 -4.43
CA GLY A 115 6.26 15.31 -3.64
C GLY A 115 5.20 16.31 -3.22
N ALA A 116 3.91 15.93 -3.25
CA ALA A 116 2.83 16.78 -2.80
C ALA A 116 2.65 16.74 -1.27
N GLU A 117 2.39 17.88 -0.67
CA GLU A 117 1.89 17.96 0.70
C GLU A 117 0.38 17.73 0.70
N PRO A 118 -0.13 16.68 1.38
CA PRO A 118 -1.57 16.47 1.54
C PRO A 118 -2.19 17.59 2.39
N ILE A 119 -3.35 18.12 1.97
CA ILE A 119 -4.00 19.26 2.66
C ILE A 119 -5.45 18.99 3.03
N ALA A 120 -6.16 18.16 2.27
CA ALA A 120 -7.57 17.85 2.54
C ALA A 120 -7.89 16.41 2.15
N PHE A 121 -8.95 15.89 2.79
CA PHE A 121 -9.48 14.56 2.56
C PHE A 121 -11.01 14.60 2.58
N VAL A 122 -11.66 13.81 1.74
CA VAL A 122 -13.09 13.54 1.76
C VAL A 122 -13.30 12.03 1.64
N ASP A 123 -14.31 11.49 2.36
CA ASP A 123 -14.65 10.07 2.34
C ASP A 123 -15.95 9.78 1.57
N TYR A 124 -16.09 8.54 1.16
CA TYR A 124 -17.34 7.96 0.68
C TYR A 124 -17.59 6.65 1.42
N ILE A 125 -18.68 6.61 2.17
CA ILE A 125 -19.14 5.45 2.93
C ILE A 125 -20.41 4.91 2.29
N ALA A 126 -20.39 3.64 1.84
CA ALA A 126 -21.57 2.95 1.35
C ALA A 126 -21.89 1.76 2.23
N VAL A 127 -23.15 1.67 2.69
CA VAL A 127 -23.61 0.59 3.58
C VAL A 127 -24.94 0.00 3.08
N PRO A 128 -25.18 -1.31 3.29
CA PRO A 128 -26.49 -1.89 2.99
C PRO A 128 -27.56 -1.41 3.96
N GLU A 129 -27.19 -1.09 5.21
CA GLU A 129 -28.06 -0.62 6.27
C GLU A 129 -27.34 0.39 7.18
N ALA A 130 -28.00 1.46 7.55
CA ALA A 130 -27.44 2.47 8.43
C ALA A 130 -27.32 1.97 9.89
N ASN A 131 -26.13 2.08 10.47
CA ASN A 131 -25.85 1.71 11.86
C ASN A 131 -25.04 2.82 12.56
N PRO A 132 -25.65 3.54 13.54
CA PRO A 132 -24.99 4.64 14.22
C PRO A 132 -23.68 4.27 14.92
N LEU A 133 -23.53 3.05 15.44
CA LEU A 133 -22.31 2.62 16.13
C LEU A 133 -21.17 2.38 15.13
N VAL A 134 -21.46 1.76 14.00
CA VAL A 134 -20.51 1.57 12.88
C VAL A 134 -20.05 2.94 12.38
N HIS A 135 -20.97 3.85 12.07
CA HIS A 135 -20.63 5.19 11.56
C HIS A 135 -19.82 6.00 12.59
N ALA A 136 -20.14 5.92 13.88
CA ALA A 136 -19.35 6.57 14.92
C ALA A 136 -17.93 6.01 15.03
N SER A 137 -17.74 4.69 14.87
CA SER A 137 -16.43 4.04 14.85
C SER A 137 -15.60 4.49 13.64
N LEU A 138 -16.20 4.48 12.44
CA LEU A 138 -15.57 4.96 11.21
C LEU A 138 -15.16 6.44 11.32
N GLY A 139 -16.06 7.30 11.79
CA GLY A 139 -15.78 8.73 11.97
C GLY A 139 -14.62 9.00 12.93
N LYS A 140 -14.53 8.25 14.05
CA LYS A 140 -13.37 8.33 14.96
C LYS A 140 -12.08 7.90 14.28
N SER A 141 -12.11 6.78 13.56
CA SER A 141 -10.94 6.25 12.86
C SER A 141 -10.45 7.22 11.77
N LEU A 142 -11.34 7.74 10.93
CA LEU A 142 -11.04 8.75 9.92
C LEU A 142 -10.45 10.02 10.53
N SER A 143 -11.08 10.54 11.61
CA SER A 143 -10.59 11.73 12.30
C SER A 143 -9.18 11.56 12.85
N HIS A 144 -8.86 10.41 13.48
CA HIS A 144 -7.52 10.12 13.96
C HIS A 144 -6.51 10.01 12.82
N ALA A 145 -6.87 9.33 11.73
CA ALA A 145 -6.02 9.18 10.56
C ALA A 145 -5.73 10.53 9.88
N CYS A 146 -6.75 11.38 9.69
CA CYS A 146 -6.58 12.71 9.13
C CYS A 146 -5.69 13.60 10.02
N ASN A 147 -5.82 13.51 11.35
CA ASN A 147 -4.92 14.19 12.26
C ASN A 147 -3.47 13.71 12.13
N THR A 148 -3.24 12.39 12.03
CA THR A 148 -1.92 11.79 11.80
C THR A 148 -1.33 12.22 10.46
N ALA A 149 -2.14 12.30 9.42
CA ALA A 149 -1.74 12.77 8.09
C ALA A 149 -1.65 14.29 7.97
N ARG A 150 -2.03 15.06 9.02
CA ARG A 150 -2.10 16.53 9.01
C ARG A 150 -3.00 17.10 7.91
N VAL A 151 -4.07 16.38 7.57
CA VAL A 151 -5.04 16.82 6.55
C VAL A 151 -6.37 17.23 7.19
N THR A 152 -7.05 18.19 6.56
CA THR A 152 -8.41 18.56 6.94
C THR A 152 -9.39 17.52 6.39
N LEU A 153 -10.18 16.88 7.26
CA LEU A 153 -11.37 16.14 6.82
C LEU A 153 -12.41 17.18 6.38
N ALA A 154 -12.47 17.45 5.08
CA ALA A 154 -13.21 18.57 4.51
C ALA A 154 -14.70 18.26 4.28
N GLY A 155 -15.09 17.00 4.34
CA GLY A 155 -16.44 16.51 4.12
C GLY A 155 -16.43 15.05 3.74
N GLY A 156 -17.55 14.58 3.22
CA GLY A 156 -17.74 13.21 2.78
C GLY A 156 -19.16 12.95 2.35
N GLU A 157 -19.44 11.73 1.91
CA GLU A 157 -20.77 11.25 1.56
C GLU A 157 -21.04 9.92 2.25
N THR A 158 -22.22 9.77 2.84
CA THR A 158 -22.67 8.51 3.42
C THR A 158 -23.96 8.07 2.74
N ALA A 159 -23.90 6.93 2.06
CA ALA A 159 -25.01 6.38 1.30
C ALA A 159 -25.49 5.04 1.88
N THR A 160 -26.79 4.97 2.20
CA THR A 160 -27.44 3.69 2.49
C THR A 160 -28.02 3.12 1.19
N LEU A 161 -27.44 2.02 0.71
CA LEU A 161 -27.68 1.47 -0.64
C LEU A 161 -28.11 0.00 -0.58
N PRO A 162 -29.31 -0.32 -0.04
CA PRO A 162 -29.77 -1.70 0.04
C PRO A 162 -29.94 -2.29 -1.36
N GLY A 163 -29.38 -3.49 -1.57
CA GLY A 163 -29.42 -4.19 -2.85
C GLY A 163 -28.39 -3.73 -3.90
N ILE A 164 -27.67 -2.64 -3.67
CA ILE A 164 -26.52 -2.20 -4.49
C ILE A 164 -25.24 -2.68 -3.83
N VAL A 165 -25.01 -2.35 -2.55
CA VAL A 165 -23.88 -2.88 -1.78
C VAL A 165 -24.36 -3.99 -0.86
N LYS A 166 -23.54 -5.04 -0.70
CA LYS A 166 -23.85 -6.16 0.20
C LYS A 166 -23.25 -5.97 1.58
N GLU A 167 -22.15 -5.24 1.65
CA GLU A 167 -21.32 -5.01 2.81
C GLU A 167 -20.88 -3.55 2.86
N LEU A 168 -20.27 -3.12 3.97
CA LEU A 168 -19.64 -1.81 4.09
C LEU A 168 -18.56 -1.64 3.01
N ASP A 169 -18.61 -0.52 2.29
CA ASP A 169 -17.51 -0.02 1.48
C ASP A 169 -17.07 1.36 1.99
N LEU A 170 -15.76 1.58 2.02
CA LEU A 170 -15.13 2.81 2.46
C LEU A 170 -14.02 3.18 1.49
N SER A 171 -14.17 4.34 0.87
CA SER A 171 -13.16 4.93 0.00
C SER A 171 -12.98 6.40 0.33
N GLY A 172 -11.96 7.03 -0.23
CA GLY A 172 -11.71 8.44 -0.02
C GLY A 172 -11.00 9.08 -1.20
N THR A 173 -10.89 10.39 -1.12
CA THR A 173 -10.11 11.19 -2.06
C THR A 173 -9.30 12.21 -1.27
N ALA A 174 -8.00 12.21 -1.47
CA ALA A 174 -7.08 13.18 -0.90
C ALA A 174 -6.72 14.25 -1.93
N LEU A 175 -6.58 15.48 -1.46
CA LEU A 175 -6.06 16.63 -2.19
C LEU A 175 -4.71 17.02 -1.58
N GLY A 176 -3.71 17.16 -2.42
CA GLY A 176 -2.40 17.71 -2.07
C GLY A 176 -1.98 18.82 -3.03
N TRP A 177 -0.84 19.42 -2.73
CA TRP A 177 -0.27 20.47 -3.56
C TRP A 177 1.27 20.46 -3.52
N PHE A 178 1.88 21.05 -4.51
CA PHE A 178 3.30 21.44 -4.53
C PHE A 178 3.49 22.70 -5.39
N PRO A 179 4.57 23.51 -5.16
CA PRO A 179 4.88 24.65 -6.00
C PRO A 179 5.24 24.18 -7.42
N LYS A 180 4.87 24.96 -8.43
CA LYS A 180 5.15 24.65 -9.85
C LYS A 180 6.65 24.34 -10.04
N GLY A 181 6.96 23.21 -10.67
CA GLY A 181 8.33 22.69 -10.82
C GLY A 181 8.86 21.92 -9.61
N GLY A 182 8.08 21.78 -8.52
CA GLY A 182 8.48 21.05 -7.33
C GLY A 182 8.07 19.56 -7.31
N GLY A 183 7.46 19.05 -8.38
CA GLY A 183 7.05 17.64 -8.45
C GLY A 183 8.24 16.67 -8.52
N ILE A 184 8.10 15.53 -7.86
CA ILE A 184 9.04 14.41 -7.96
C ILE A 184 8.52 13.49 -9.08
N THR A 185 9.30 13.36 -10.17
CA THR A 185 8.80 12.78 -11.43
C THR A 185 9.47 11.46 -11.81
N GLY A 186 10.61 11.14 -11.21
CA GLY A 186 11.43 10.01 -11.67
C GLY A 186 12.31 10.32 -12.90
N GLU A 187 12.08 11.44 -13.61
CA GLU A 187 12.83 11.79 -14.83
C GLU A 187 14.34 12.02 -14.60
N SER A 188 14.71 12.40 -13.39
CA SER A 188 16.11 12.65 -13.00
C SER A 188 16.82 11.44 -12.41
N ILE A 189 16.20 10.25 -12.47
CA ILE A 189 16.82 9.01 -12.00
C ILE A 189 18.02 8.66 -12.88
N GLU A 190 19.12 8.27 -12.23
CA GLU A 190 20.36 7.87 -12.88
C GLU A 190 20.82 6.51 -12.35
N GLU A 191 21.61 5.78 -13.15
CA GLU A 191 22.28 4.56 -12.68
C GLU A 191 23.20 4.89 -11.50
N GLY A 192 23.12 4.07 -10.45
CA GLY A 192 23.87 4.29 -9.20
C GLY A 192 23.08 5.01 -8.11
N ASP A 193 21.94 5.63 -8.43
CA ASP A 193 21.05 6.19 -7.41
C ASP A 193 20.67 5.11 -6.38
N VAL A 194 20.54 5.50 -5.12
CA VAL A 194 20.39 4.59 -3.99
C VAL A 194 18.92 4.50 -3.57
N LEU A 195 18.49 3.31 -3.24
CA LEU A 195 17.12 3.03 -2.79
C LEU A 195 17.09 2.89 -1.28
N ILE A 196 16.25 3.70 -0.63
CA ILE A 196 16.00 3.63 0.81
C ILE A 196 14.59 3.07 1.01
N GLY A 197 14.49 1.91 1.68
CA GLY A 197 13.23 1.29 2.05
C GLY A 197 12.70 1.83 3.36
N LEU A 198 11.42 2.15 3.41
CA LEU A 198 10.69 2.56 4.60
C LEU A 198 9.82 1.39 5.08
N PRO A 199 9.93 1.00 6.37
CA PRO A 199 9.24 -0.18 6.87
C PRO A 199 7.72 -0.03 6.86
N SER A 200 7.02 -1.07 6.43
CA SER A 200 5.58 -1.21 6.61
C SER A 200 5.23 -1.50 8.07
N SER A 201 3.96 -1.40 8.43
CA SER A 201 3.43 -1.81 9.74
C SER A 201 2.85 -3.23 9.73
N GLY A 202 2.85 -3.89 8.58
CA GLY A 202 2.24 -5.18 8.30
C GLY A 202 1.71 -5.23 6.87
N ILE A 203 0.62 -5.95 6.65
CA ILE A 203 0.04 -6.20 5.31
C ILE A 203 -0.41 -4.92 4.61
N HIS A 204 -0.77 -3.88 5.36
CA HIS A 204 -1.44 -2.66 4.89
C HIS A 204 -2.87 -2.96 4.40
N SER A 205 -3.24 -2.54 3.17
CA SER A 205 -4.61 -2.71 2.65
C SER A 205 -4.68 -3.51 1.36
N ASN A 206 -3.59 -4.15 0.93
CA ASN A 206 -3.55 -4.92 -0.31
C ASN A 206 -3.46 -6.42 -0.04
N GLY A 207 -3.91 -7.24 -1.00
CA GLY A 207 -3.81 -8.70 -0.92
C GLY A 207 -4.84 -9.39 -0.01
N PHE A 208 -5.83 -8.66 0.52
CA PHE A 208 -6.77 -9.22 1.52
C PHE A 208 -7.71 -10.31 0.98
N THR A 209 -7.92 -10.40 -0.32
CA THR A 209 -8.63 -11.54 -0.90
C THR A 209 -7.84 -12.84 -0.70
N LEU A 210 -6.52 -12.80 -0.94
CA LEU A 210 -5.63 -13.93 -0.66
C LEU A 210 -5.53 -14.23 0.85
N VAL A 211 -5.36 -13.18 1.68
CA VAL A 211 -5.33 -13.33 3.15
C VAL A 211 -6.56 -14.06 3.67
N ARG A 212 -7.76 -13.71 3.20
CA ARG A 212 -9.01 -14.38 3.58
C ARG A 212 -9.03 -15.85 3.19
N ALA A 213 -8.58 -16.16 1.98
CA ALA A 213 -8.49 -17.55 1.53
C ALA A 213 -7.46 -18.35 2.34
N VAL A 214 -6.35 -17.74 2.76
CA VAL A 214 -5.35 -18.35 3.65
C VAL A 214 -5.92 -18.59 5.05
N ILE A 215 -6.65 -17.64 5.62
CA ILE A 215 -7.32 -17.79 6.92
C ILE A 215 -8.31 -18.96 6.86
N GLU A 216 -9.13 -19.04 5.82
CA GLU A 216 -10.07 -20.15 5.61
C GLU A 216 -9.33 -21.49 5.51
N ARG A 217 -8.25 -21.57 4.74
CA ARG A 217 -7.41 -22.76 4.61
C ARG A 217 -6.76 -23.18 5.93
N SER A 218 -6.32 -22.23 6.74
CA SER A 218 -5.65 -22.51 8.02
C SER A 218 -6.59 -23.13 9.05
N GLY A 219 -7.90 -22.89 8.93
CA GLY A 219 -8.89 -23.26 9.94
C GLY A 219 -8.80 -22.48 11.26
N CYS A 220 -7.93 -21.45 11.33
CA CYS A 220 -7.84 -20.57 12.49
C CYS A 220 -9.05 -19.63 12.57
N SER A 221 -9.53 -19.36 13.79
CA SER A 221 -10.46 -18.28 14.02
C SER A 221 -9.70 -16.96 14.12
N LEU A 222 -10.29 -15.87 13.59
CA LEU A 222 -9.75 -14.52 13.74
C LEU A 222 -9.66 -14.06 15.20
N GLU A 223 -10.53 -14.60 16.08
CA GLU A 223 -10.59 -14.29 17.51
C GLU A 223 -9.62 -15.14 18.35
N ASP A 224 -9.02 -16.19 17.76
CA ASP A 224 -8.01 -17.01 18.43
C ASP A 224 -6.70 -16.24 18.60
N ALA A 225 -5.87 -16.70 19.54
CA ALA A 225 -4.51 -16.23 19.69
C ALA A 225 -3.74 -16.37 18.36
N CYS A 226 -2.93 -15.37 18.01
CA CYS A 226 -2.12 -15.37 16.81
C CYS A 226 -1.25 -16.65 16.75
N PRO A 227 -1.28 -17.43 15.65
CA PRO A 227 -0.55 -18.71 15.56
C PRO A 227 0.98 -18.55 15.38
N PHE A 228 1.48 -17.32 15.33
CA PHE A 228 2.90 -16.98 15.26
C PHE A 228 3.22 -15.83 16.22
N ASP A 229 4.50 -15.61 16.52
CA ASP A 229 4.92 -14.44 17.30
C ASP A 229 4.79 -13.18 16.44
N PRO A 230 3.91 -12.22 16.80
CA PRO A 230 3.69 -11.02 16.01
C PRO A 230 4.76 -9.95 16.22
N SER A 231 5.78 -10.19 17.04
CA SER A 231 6.84 -9.24 17.35
C SER A 231 7.65 -8.87 16.11
N HIS A 232 7.84 -7.57 15.89
CA HIS A 232 8.66 -7.05 14.79
C HIS A 232 9.11 -5.63 15.11
N ASP A 233 10.34 -5.27 14.73
CA ASP A 233 10.95 -3.95 15.03
C ASP A 233 10.19 -2.78 14.39
N SER A 234 9.45 -3.03 13.29
CA SER A 234 8.69 -2.00 12.59
C SER A 234 7.36 -1.64 13.24
N ARG A 235 6.95 -2.31 14.31
CA ARG A 235 5.66 -2.07 14.97
C ARG A 235 5.76 -2.22 16.48
N GLU A 236 4.91 -1.47 17.18
CA GLU A 236 4.80 -1.54 18.64
C GLU A 236 3.77 -2.58 19.03
N ILE A 237 4.19 -3.64 19.71
CA ILE A 237 3.30 -4.68 20.24
C ILE A 237 2.29 -4.09 21.24
N SER A 238 2.66 -3.05 21.98
CA SER A 238 1.77 -2.34 22.90
C SER A 238 0.52 -1.73 22.27
N ARG A 239 0.46 -1.66 20.94
CA ARG A 239 -0.76 -1.24 20.19
C ARG A 239 -1.83 -2.32 20.14
N PHE A 240 -1.44 -3.58 20.35
CA PHE A 240 -2.39 -4.69 20.39
C PHE A 240 -2.96 -4.85 21.81
N SER A 241 -4.22 -5.22 21.90
CA SER A 241 -4.83 -5.60 23.16
C SER A 241 -4.31 -6.97 23.59
N GLU A 242 -3.85 -7.10 24.84
CA GLU A 242 -3.57 -8.40 25.43
C GLU A 242 -4.87 -8.92 26.07
N ILE A 243 -5.43 -9.97 25.49
CA ILE A 243 -6.54 -10.71 26.06
C ILE A 243 -6.01 -11.96 26.77
N GLU A 244 -6.86 -12.62 27.56
CA GLU A 244 -6.53 -13.94 28.12
C GLU A 244 -6.30 -14.92 26.95
N GLY A 245 -5.04 -15.29 26.69
CA GLY A 245 -4.62 -16.09 25.53
C GLY A 245 -3.69 -15.38 24.53
N GLY A 246 -3.46 -14.08 24.69
CA GLY A 246 -2.53 -13.29 23.88
C GLY A 246 -3.18 -12.42 22.80
N ILE A 247 -2.37 -11.88 21.92
CA ILE A 247 -2.79 -11.04 20.77
C ILE A 247 -3.55 -11.92 19.76
N THR A 248 -4.69 -11.45 19.27
CA THR A 248 -5.50 -12.21 18.31
C THR A 248 -4.95 -12.15 16.89
N LEU A 249 -5.27 -13.15 16.08
CA LEU A 249 -4.95 -13.14 14.65
C LEU A 249 -5.58 -11.92 13.95
N ALA A 250 -6.84 -11.56 14.30
CA ALA A 250 -7.50 -10.38 13.76
C ALA A 250 -6.72 -9.10 14.00
N GLU A 251 -6.20 -8.88 15.22
CA GLU A 251 -5.45 -7.68 15.56
C GLU A 251 -4.19 -7.54 14.71
N VAL A 252 -3.47 -8.65 14.47
CA VAL A 252 -2.26 -8.64 13.64
C VAL A 252 -2.60 -8.38 12.18
N ILE A 253 -3.57 -9.10 11.63
CA ILE A 253 -3.99 -8.97 10.22
C ILE A 253 -4.62 -7.61 9.93
N LEU A 254 -5.36 -7.04 10.88
CA LEU A 254 -6.03 -5.73 10.74
C LEU A 254 -5.13 -4.55 11.16
N ASN A 255 -3.86 -4.79 11.49
CA ASN A 255 -2.96 -3.68 11.81
C ASN A 255 -3.04 -2.59 10.73
N PRO A 256 -3.26 -1.32 11.10
CA PRO A 256 -3.53 -0.27 10.13
C PRO A 256 -2.35 0.02 9.21
N THR A 257 -2.67 0.44 7.99
CA THR A 257 -1.69 0.96 7.03
C THR A 257 -0.94 2.15 7.62
N ARG A 258 0.38 2.15 7.49
CA ARG A 258 1.23 3.25 7.95
C ARG A 258 1.01 4.50 7.10
N ILE A 259 0.86 5.63 7.76
CA ILE A 259 0.86 6.96 7.15
C ILE A 259 2.31 7.48 7.16
N TYR A 260 2.88 7.73 5.98
CA TYR A 260 4.26 8.18 5.80
C TYR A 260 4.38 9.71 5.63
N VAL A 261 3.28 10.44 5.81
CA VAL A 261 3.21 11.89 5.50
C VAL A 261 4.27 12.68 6.24
N ASP A 262 4.36 12.56 7.56
CA ASP A 262 5.29 13.36 8.36
C ASP A 262 6.75 13.21 7.92
N PRO A 263 7.36 12.01 7.92
CA PRO A 263 8.76 11.91 7.56
C PRO A 263 9.03 12.25 6.08
N VAL A 264 8.09 11.94 5.16
CA VAL A 264 8.34 12.13 3.74
C VAL A 264 8.11 13.57 3.29
N VAL A 265 7.06 14.24 3.78
CA VAL A 265 6.81 15.67 3.46
C VAL A 265 7.95 16.53 4.01
N GLU A 266 8.39 16.29 5.25
CA GLU A 266 9.53 17.01 5.82
C GLU A 266 10.81 16.76 5.02
N LEU A 267 11.07 15.52 4.59
CA LEU A 267 12.21 15.17 3.73
C LEU A 267 12.16 15.93 2.40
N VAL A 268 10.99 15.98 1.76
CA VAL A 268 10.78 16.68 0.49
C VAL A 268 10.95 18.19 0.67
N MET A 269 10.44 18.78 1.75
CA MET A 269 10.64 20.20 2.05
C MET A 269 12.10 20.52 2.30
N GLU A 270 12.83 19.71 3.07
CA GLU A 270 14.26 19.84 3.31
C GLU A 270 15.05 19.78 1.99
N SER A 271 14.69 18.86 1.08
CA SER A 271 15.31 18.72 -0.24
C SER A 271 15.03 19.90 -1.20
N ARG A 272 14.09 20.77 -0.88
CA ARG A 272 13.77 21.99 -1.65
C ARG A 272 14.41 23.25 -1.06
N THR A 273 14.94 23.17 0.16
CA THR A 273 15.49 24.31 0.90
C THR A 273 16.97 24.48 0.57
N GLU A 274 17.37 25.64 0.05
CA GLU A 274 18.80 25.97 -0.17
C GLU A 274 19.54 25.99 1.16
N GLY A 275 20.67 25.27 1.24
CA GLY A 275 21.48 25.16 2.46
C GLY A 275 20.94 24.23 3.54
N GLY A 276 19.93 23.45 3.24
CA GLY A 276 19.45 22.35 4.08
C GLY A 276 20.43 21.17 4.16
N VAL A 277 20.09 20.15 4.95
CA VAL A 277 20.88 18.89 5.07
C VAL A 277 20.92 18.15 3.74
N LEU A 278 19.87 18.32 2.94
CA LEU A 278 19.72 17.76 1.60
C LEU A 278 19.81 18.88 0.56
N SER A 279 20.31 18.58 -0.64
CA SER A 279 20.33 19.53 -1.75
C SER A 279 19.09 19.42 -2.62
N PRO A 280 18.68 20.51 -3.28
CA PRO A 280 17.60 20.46 -4.26
C PRO A 280 17.83 19.38 -5.32
N GLY A 281 16.79 18.58 -5.59
CA GLY A 281 16.82 17.50 -6.57
C GLY A 281 17.54 16.22 -6.14
N CYS A 282 17.95 16.08 -4.87
CA CYS A 282 18.55 14.84 -4.38
C CYS A 282 17.54 13.67 -4.31
N ILE A 283 16.26 13.95 -4.07
CA ILE A 283 15.20 12.94 -4.13
C ILE A 283 14.79 12.81 -5.60
N LYS A 284 14.96 11.61 -6.14
CA LYS A 284 14.75 11.32 -7.55
C LYS A 284 13.35 10.75 -7.82
N ALA A 285 12.91 9.83 -6.95
CA ALA A 285 11.60 9.21 -7.03
C ALA A 285 11.14 8.67 -5.67
N ILE A 286 9.84 8.48 -5.52
CA ILE A 286 9.22 7.83 -4.36
C ILE A 286 8.16 6.88 -4.89
N ALA A 287 8.14 5.66 -4.37
CA ALA A 287 7.12 4.66 -4.68
C ALA A 287 6.41 4.18 -3.42
N HIS A 288 5.08 4.19 -3.43
CA HIS A 288 4.25 3.50 -2.46
C HIS A 288 4.11 2.04 -2.90
N ILE A 289 4.48 1.10 -2.05
CA ILE A 289 4.41 -0.33 -2.36
C ILE A 289 3.04 -0.87 -1.93
N THR A 290 2.15 -0.98 -2.90
CA THR A 290 0.74 -1.36 -2.75
C THR A 290 0.42 -2.63 -3.54
N GLY A 291 -0.78 -2.79 -4.07
CA GLY A 291 -1.10 -3.86 -5.02
C GLY A 291 -0.16 -3.81 -6.23
N GLY A 292 0.36 -4.96 -6.62
CA GLY A 292 1.49 -5.07 -7.55
C GLY A 292 2.85 -5.21 -6.84
N GLY A 293 2.93 -4.95 -5.54
CA GLY A 293 4.13 -5.15 -4.73
C GLY A 293 5.34 -4.41 -5.30
N LEU A 294 6.49 -5.09 -5.39
CA LEU A 294 7.72 -4.49 -5.92
C LEU A 294 7.64 -4.05 -7.38
N SER A 295 6.68 -4.57 -8.18
CA SER A 295 6.51 -4.11 -9.56
C SER A 295 6.10 -2.63 -9.66
N ASN A 296 5.60 -2.02 -8.56
CA ASN A 296 5.32 -0.58 -8.50
C ASN A 296 6.54 0.30 -8.83
N LEU A 297 7.76 -0.19 -8.60
CA LEU A 297 8.99 0.52 -8.96
C LEU A 297 9.11 0.73 -10.47
N LEU A 298 8.57 -0.19 -11.28
CA LEU A 298 8.62 -0.08 -12.76
C LEU A 298 7.83 1.11 -13.31
N ARG A 299 6.91 1.68 -12.51
CA ARG A 299 6.14 2.87 -12.88
C ARG A 299 7.01 4.15 -12.89
N LEU A 300 8.13 4.15 -12.17
CA LEU A 300 8.93 5.35 -11.93
C LEU A 300 9.89 5.67 -13.08
N HIS A 301 10.33 4.67 -13.85
CA HIS A 301 11.24 4.87 -14.97
C HIS A 301 11.11 3.76 -16.01
N ASN A 302 11.25 4.10 -17.31
CA ASN A 302 10.94 3.19 -18.41
C ASN A 302 12.12 2.32 -18.88
N THR A 303 13.37 2.67 -18.55
CA THR A 303 14.57 2.00 -19.08
C THR A 303 15.54 1.51 -18.01
N LEU A 304 15.71 2.27 -16.92
CA LEU A 304 16.52 1.86 -15.78
C LEU A 304 15.73 0.89 -14.91
N GLY A 305 16.43 -0.02 -14.25
CA GLY A 305 15.85 -0.98 -13.34
C GLY A 305 16.27 -0.78 -11.89
N TRP A 306 15.85 -1.68 -11.05
CA TRP A 306 15.87 -1.57 -9.60
C TRP A 306 16.44 -2.87 -9.02
N ASP A 307 17.54 -2.79 -8.30
CA ASP A 307 18.13 -3.94 -7.63
C ASP A 307 17.90 -3.83 -6.12
N ILE A 308 17.07 -4.69 -5.57
CA ILE A 308 16.77 -4.79 -4.13
C ILE A 308 17.64 -5.90 -3.54
N GLY A 309 18.92 -5.60 -3.37
CA GLY A 309 19.90 -6.55 -2.85
C GLY A 309 19.86 -6.77 -1.35
N MET A 310 19.28 -5.83 -0.58
CA MET A 310 19.22 -5.84 0.89
C MET A 310 17.82 -5.48 1.39
N PRO A 311 16.76 -6.26 1.08
CA PRO A 311 15.38 -5.93 1.45
C PRO A 311 15.21 -5.76 2.96
N LEU A 312 14.17 -5.04 3.38
CA LEU A 312 13.73 -5.05 4.76
C LEU A 312 13.19 -6.44 5.13
N ALA A 313 13.34 -6.82 6.39
CA ALA A 313 12.74 -8.05 6.88
C ALA A 313 11.21 -7.92 6.84
N PRO A 314 10.48 -8.88 6.25
CA PRO A 314 9.03 -8.91 6.30
C PRO A 314 8.54 -9.23 7.71
N GLN A 315 7.35 -8.75 8.06
CA GLN A 315 6.69 -9.11 9.31
C GLN A 315 6.26 -10.59 9.30
N PRO A 316 6.13 -11.25 10.47
CA PRO A 316 5.88 -12.71 10.57
C PRO A 316 4.60 -13.20 9.86
N GLU A 317 3.59 -12.36 9.74
CA GLU A 317 2.37 -12.70 9.00
C GLU A 317 2.60 -13.05 7.53
N PHE A 318 3.64 -12.50 6.90
CA PHE A 318 3.95 -12.82 5.50
C PHE A 318 4.50 -14.25 5.35
N GLU A 319 5.34 -14.70 6.29
CA GLU A 319 5.80 -16.08 6.32
C GLU A 319 4.63 -17.04 6.55
N TRP A 320 3.78 -16.75 7.52
CA TRP A 320 2.58 -17.53 7.78
C TRP A 320 1.64 -17.61 6.58
N ILE A 321 1.40 -16.50 5.86
CA ILE A 321 0.60 -16.47 4.63
C ILE A 321 1.23 -17.35 3.56
N SER A 322 2.54 -17.22 3.34
CA SER A 322 3.28 -17.99 2.35
C SER A 322 3.21 -19.50 2.64
N GLU A 323 3.45 -19.90 3.87
CA GLU A 323 3.45 -21.31 4.28
C GLU A 323 2.05 -21.95 4.18
N ILE A 324 1.05 -21.34 4.79
CA ILE A 324 -0.33 -21.88 4.80
C ILE A 324 -0.94 -21.85 3.39
N GLY A 325 -0.71 -20.79 2.64
CA GLY A 325 -1.20 -20.63 1.27
C GLY A 325 -0.38 -21.41 0.24
N SER A 326 0.82 -21.91 0.59
CA SER A 326 1.81 -22.44 -0.37
C SER A 326 2.07 -21.42 -1.49
N VAL A 327 2.11 -20.11 -1.12
CA VAL A 327 2.26 -19.01 -2.06
C VAL A 327 3.74 -18.85 -2.42
N SER A 328 4.06 -18.78 -3.72
CA SER A 328 5.44 -18.62 -4.18
C SER A 328 6.03 -17.26 -3.75
N SER A 329 7.37 -17.20 -3.62
CA SER A 329 8.08 -15.95 -3.29
C SER A 329 7.77 -14.84 -4.30
N LEU A 330 7.71 -15.14 -5.59
CA LEU A 330 7.35 -14.18 -6.63
C LEU A 330 5.94 -13.60 -6.41
N GLU A 331 4.95 -14.46 -6.12
CA GLU A 331 3.58 -14.02 -5.90
C GLU A 331 3.43 -13.24 -4.59
N MET A 332 4.15 -13.61 -3.53
CA MET A 332 4.20 -12.82 -2.28
C MET A 332 4.69 -11.39 -2.55
N HIS A 333 5.78 -11.22 -3.32
CA HIS A 333 6.33 -9.91 -3.65
C HIS A 333 5.54 -9.16 -4.73
N ARG A 334 4.64 -9.84 -5.47
CA ARG A 334 3.69 -9.21 -6.39
C ARG A 334 2.43 -8.72 -5.68
N THR A 335 2.02 -9.41 -4.63
CA THR A 335 0.75 -9.14 -3.93
C THR A 335 0.94 -8.18 -2.75
N PHE A 336 2.07 -8.31 -2.03
CA PHE A 336 2.29 -7.64 -0.75
C PHE A 336 3.52 -6.73 -0.75
N ASN A 337 3.58 -5.85 0.23
CA ASN A 337 4.72 -4.97 0.47
C ASN A 337 5.95 -5.67 1.07
N MET A 338 5.82 -6.88 1.58
CA MET A 338 6.87 -7.71 2.16
C MET A 338 7.79 -6.96 3.13
N GLY A 339 7.19 -6.17 4.03
CA GLY A 339 7.91 -5.38 5.04
C GLY A 339 8.37 -3.99 4.59
N MET A 340 8.24 -3.65 3.32
CA MET A 340 8.70 -2.41 2.72
C MET A 340 7.52 -1.65 2.10
N GLY A 341 6.93 -0.73 2.87
CA GLY A 341 5.71 -0.04 2.42
C GLY A 341 5.96 1.16 1.50
N MET A 342 7.19 1.70 1.50
CA MET A 342 7.58 2.80 0.61
C MET A 342 9.06 2.70 0.26
N VAL A 343 9.45 3.17 -0.92
CA VAL A 343 10.84 3.27 -1.38
C VAL A 343 11.12 4.69 -1.85
N VAL A 344 12.24 5.26 -1.40
CA VAL A 344 12.73 6.56 -1.82
C VAL A 344 14.03 6.37 -2.60
N ALA A 345 14.10 6.83 -3.85
CA ALA A 345 15.30 6.85 -4.66
C ALA A 345 15.98 8.21 -4.49
N VAL A 346 17.26 8.19 -4.14
CA VAL A 346 18.07 9.39 -3.89
C VAL A 346 19.42 9.30 -4.61
N SER A 347 20.00 10.45 -4.95
CA SER A 347 21.34 10.46 -5.51
C SER A 347 22.36 9.89 -4.51
N GLU A 348 23.33 9.12 -5.01
CA GLU A 348 24.33 8.39 -4.22
C GLU A 348 25.03 9.28 -3.17
N VAL A 349 25.36 10.51 -3.54
CA VAL A 349 26.05 11.49 -2.66
C VAL A 349 25.26 11.80 -1.39
N PHE A 350 23.92 11.73 -1.43
CA PHE A 350 23.04 12.04 -0.31
C PHE A 350 22.45 10.79 0.38
N ALA A 351 22.83 9.59 -0.04
CA ALA A 351 22.26 8.33 0.46
C ALA A 351 22.38 8.20 1.98
N ASP A 352 23.60 8.32 2.51
CA ASP A 352 23.87 8.14 3.96
C ASP A 352 23.19 9.22 4.82
N SER A 353 23.14 10.47 4.31
CA SER A 353 22.47 11.57 5.04
C SER A 353 20.96 11.38 5.06
N THR A 354 20.38 10.94 3.95
CA THR A 354 18.94 10.67 3.84
C THR A 354 18.53 9.45 4.65
N GLU A 355 19.32 8.36 4.61
CA GLU A 355 19.07 7.19 5.44
C GLU A 355 19.07 7.55 6.94
N ARG A 356 20.09 8.28 7.39
CA ARG A 356 20.17 8.74 8.79
C ARG A 356 18.97 9.61 9.15
N TRP A 357 18.64 10.57 8.31
CA TRP A 357 17.52 11.48 8.52
C TRP A 357 16.18 10.74 8.63
N LEU A 358 15.96 9.75 7.74
CA LEU A 358 14.76 8.91 7.75
C LEU A 358 14.74 7.96 8.95
N SER A 359 15.87 7.29 9.27
CA SER A 359 15.92 6.32 10.36
C SER A 359 15.70 6.94 11.75
N GLU A 360 16.06 8.23 11.92
CA GLU A 360 15.77 8.99 13.16
C GLU A 360 14.27 9.26 13.34
N ARG A 361 13.50 9.39 12.25
CA ARG A 361 12.05 9.71 12.26
C ARG A 361 11.17 8.48 12.05
N LEU A 362 11.68 7.53 11.33
CA LEU A 362 11.02 6.25 11.03
C LEU A 362 12.03 5.12 11.22
N PRO A 363 12.21 4.63 12.46
CA PRO A 363 13.15 3.55 12.76
C PRO A 363 12.93 2.32 11.87
N GLY A 364 14.03 1.73 11.40
CA GLY A 364 14.03 0.62 10.45
C GLY A 364 14.12 1.04 8.98
N SER A 365 14.06 2.36 8.67
CA SER A 365 14.39 2.86 7.33
C SER A 365 15.87 2.67 7.07
N ARG A 366 16.21 2.08 5.91
CA ARG A 366 17.62 1.83 5.53
C ARG A 366 17.79 1.70 4.03
N ILE A 367 19.02 1.77 3.58
CA ILE A 367 19.40 1.45 2.21
C ILE A 367 19.04 -0.02 1.93
N VAL A 368 18.28 -0.25 0.84
CA VAL A 368 17.80 -1.58 0.42
C VAL A 368 18.33 -2.00 -0.95
N GLY A 369 18.91 -1.07 -1.71
CA GLY A 369 19.36 -1.37 -3.06
C GLY A 369 19.78 -0.14 -3.84
N ARG A 370 19.78 -0.26 -5.16
CA ARG A 370 20.17 0.81 -6.09
C ARG A 370 19.49 0.72 -7.44
N VAL A 371 19.54 1.81 -8.16
CA VAL A 371 19.14 1.90 -9.57
C VAL A 371 20.28 1.31 -10.43
N VAL A 372 19.92 0.48 -11.40
CA VAL A 372 20.86 -0.25 -12.26
C VAL A 372 20.40 -0.21 -13.72
N ASP A 373 21.35 -0.31 -14.66
CA ASP A 373 21.02 -0.55 -16.07
C ASP A 373 20.91 -2.07 -16.32
N ASN A 374 19.70 -2.60 -16.10
CA ASN A 374 19.38 -4.02 -16.31
C ASN A 374 18.21 -4.27 -17.29
N GLY A 375 17.90 -3.25 -18.10
CA GLY A 375 16.83 -3.32 -19.09
C GLY A 375 15.44 -3.13 -18.49
N GLY A 376 15.32 -2.30 -17.45
CA GLY A 376 14.03 -1.91 -16.85
C GLY A 376 13.37 -3.02 -16.03
N LYS A 377 14.15 -3.74 -15.22
CA LYS A 377 13.63 -4.81 -14.37
C LYS A 377 13.77 -4.47 -12.89
N VAL A 378 12.89 -5.03 -12.07
CA VAL A 378 13.14 -5.16 -10.63
C VAL A 378 13.77 -6.51 -10.37
N THR A 379 14.94 -6.52 -9.73
CA THR A 379 15.62 -7.71 -9.22
C THR A 379 15.70 -7.67 -7.70
N HIS A 380 15.77 -8.82 -7.07
CA HIS A 380 15.74 -8.98 -5.61
C HIS A 380 16.85 -9.94 -5.17
N SER A 381 17.25 -9.91 -3.88
CA SER A 381 18.18 -10.87 -3.30
C SER A 381 17.70 -12.34 -3.43
N ASP A 382 16.39 -12.56 -3.48
CA ASP A 382 15.80 -13.82 -3.90
C ASP A 382 15.76 -13.85 -5.44
N PRO A 383 16.51 -14.77 -6.10
CA PRO A 383 16.61 -14.83 -7.55
C PRO A 383 15.31 -15.23 -8.26
N GLU A 384 14.32 -15.77 -7.53
CA GLU A 384 13.00 -16.09 -8.09
C GLU A 384 12.14 -14.82 -8.25
N VAL A 385 12.50 -13.73 -7.56
CA VAL A 385 11.74 -12.46 -7.57
C VAL A 385 12.31 -11.51 -8.62
N VAL A 386 11.74 -11.55 -9.81
CA VAL A 386 12.10 -10.67 -10.92
C VAL A 386 10.84 -10.17 -11.60
N PHE A 387 10.70 -8.84 -11.72
CA PHE A 387 9.60 -8.20 -12.45
C PHE A 387 10.16 -7.47 -13.68
N SER A 388 9.52 -7.65 -14.83
CA SER A 388 9.87 -7.01 -16.11
C SER A 388 8.75 -6.14 -16.67
N HIS A 389 7.58 -6.15 -16.04
CA HIS A 389 6.41 -5.32 -16.36
C HIS A 389 5.57 -5.12 -15.08
N TYR A 390 4.89 -4.01 -15.04
CA TYR A 390 3.93 -3.66 -14.00
C TYR A 390 2.58 -4.32 -14.28
#